data_eff4a6a4bdf435afed6826f20964e44e
#
_entry.id   eff4a6a4bdf435afed6826f20964e44e
#
_cell.length_a   1.000
_cell.length_b   1.000
_cell.length_c   1.000
_cell.angle_alpha   90.00
_cell.angle_beta   90.00
_cell.angle_gamma   90.00
#
_symmetry.space_group_name_H-M   'P 1'
#
loop_
_entity.id
_entity.type
_entity.pdbx_description
1 polymer ?
#
loop_
_entity_poly.entity_id
_entity_poly.type
_entity_poly.pdbx_seq_one_letter_code
_entity_poly.pdbx_strand_id
1 'polypeptide(L)'
;VLFGGQIRTRVIVVLACVLALSSADAATVGAAATELRKALNIDNTDIGLLVAVSSVVGAIASIPFGMLADRVRRTWTLSLAIVLWGSCMLWSATAGSFGGLLLARLGLGAATAAAGPMVASLVGDYFPGGERGQIYSYILMGELVGAGAGFLVTGDIAAFSWRAAFVILGMAAFPLAWAVFKLREPKRGGAGALVSETPLRVASSSQEPQPTDPPQRSQFTDVQHLVIEHGVSPDPELVIRARRKRMGLISATRYVLAVRTNVALIISGACGYFFLAGVQTFGVEFVTGWYHVNKALANLLMLVVGGGAALGVMTAGPVGDALLRRGMLRARVLIAAIAASVTVLLFIPALLTRSVITALPYLIFAAAALSAQNPPIDAARLDIMPSMLWGRAEGIRTFLRTMAQALAPLLFGLSSDHLFGGGSSGLRWTFVVMLLPLSASAVFLFRAMRTYPADVATASAASGPPS
;
A
#
# COMPACT_ATOMS: atom_id res chain seq x y z
N VAL A 1 -14.37 -18.06 14.03
CA VAL A 1 -14.02 -16.63 14.06
C VAL A 1 -12.73 -16.47 13.28
N LEU A 2 -12.85 -16.03 12.01
CA LEU A 2 -11.77 -16.07 10.98
C LEU A 2 -10.52 -15.27 11.35
N PHE A 3 -10.60 -14.24 12.20
CA PHE A 3 -9.48 -13.30 12.45
C PHE A 3 -9.18 -13.08 13.94
N GLY A 4 -9.50 -14.04 14.82
CA GLY A 4 -9.18 -13.92 16.26
C GLY A 4 -10.13 -13.05 17.09
N GLY A 5 -11.36 -12.82 16.63
CA GLY A 5 -12.41 -12.11 17.37
C GLY A 5 -13.19 -11.10 16.53
N GLN A 6 -14.41 -10.77 16.95
CA GLN A 6 -15.30 -9.87 16.20
C GLN A 6 -14.72 -8.46 16.04
N ILE A 7 -14.07 -7.93 17.06
CA ILE A 7 -13.49 -6.58 17.05
C ILE A 7 -12.32 -6.52 16.05
N ARG A 8 -11.44 -7.51 16.07
CA ARG A 8 -10.32 -7.60 15.11
C ARG A 8 -10.81 -7.71 13.68
N THR A 9 -11.76 -8.59 13.42
CA THR A 9 -12.38 -8.76 12.10
C THR A 9 -12.96 -7.44 11.60
N ARG A 10 -13.72 -6.73 12.45
CA ARG A 10 -14.29 -5.44 12.11
C ARG A 10 -13.24 -4.41 11.72
N VAL A 11 -12.15 -4.29 12.48
CA VAL A 11 -11.07 -3.34 12.17
C VAL A 11 -10.43 -3.68 10.82
N ILE A 12 -10.07 -4.97 10.59
CA ILE A 12 -9.44 -5.41 9.34
C ILE A 12 -10.36 -5.14 8.15
N VAL A 13 -11.62 -5.52 8.23
CA VAL A 13 -12.59 -5.33 7.14
C VAL A 13 -12.80 -3.84 6.85
N VAL A 14 -12.95 -3.00 7.87
CA VAL A 14 -13.15 -1.56 7.68
C VAL A 14 -11.91 -0.93 7.02
N LEU A 15 -10.69 -1.25 7.48
CA LEU A 15 -9.47 -0.72 6.88
C LEU A 15 -9.24 -1.26 5.45
N ALA A 16 -9.58 -2.52 5.17
CA ALA A 16 -9.57 -3.09 3.83
C ALA A 16 -10.57 -2.37 2.90
N CYS A 17 -11.78 -2.08 3.39
CA CYS A 17 -12.78 -1.31 2.64
C CYS A 17 -12.33 0.13 2.35
N VAL A 18 -11.55 0.76 3.23
CA VAL A 18 -10.98 2.10 2.98
C VAL A 18 -10.03 2.06 1.79
N LEU A 19 -9.13 1.07 1.73
CA LEU A 19 -8.24 0.92 0.57
C LEU A 19 -8.98 0.46 -0.68
N ALA A 20 -9.99 -0.42 -0.53
CA ALA A 20 -10.85 -0.85 -1.64
C ALA A 20 -11.54 0.34 -2.32
N LEU A 21 -12.11 1.24 -1.53
CA LEU A 21 -12.81 2.42 -2.03
C LEU A 21 -11.86 3.37 -2.79
N SER A 22 -10.65 3.57 -2.27
CA SER A 22 -9.62 4.38 -2.94
C SER A 22 -9.18 3.77 -4.27
N SER A 23 -9.02 2.45 -4.34
CA SER A 23 -8.62 1.75 -5.57
C SER A 23 -9.75 1.66 -6.59
N ALA A 24 -10.99 1.52 -6.14
CA ALA A 24 -12.17 1.56 -7.02
C ALA A 24 -12.31 2.93 -7.71
N ASP A 25 -12.05 4.03 -6.99
CA ASP A 25 -12.08 5.38 -7.58
C ASP A 25 -11.04 5.54 -8.70
N ALA A 26 -9.80 5.11 -8.46
CA ALA A 26 -8.74 5.18 -9.45
C ALA A 26 -9.11 4.46 -10.77
N ALA A 27 -9.83 3.34 -10.67
CA ALA A 27 -10.30 2.57 -11.81
C ALA A 27 -11.51 3.22 -12.53
N THR A 28 -12.35 3.97 -11.81
CA THR A 28 -13.63 4.49 -12.33
C THR A 28 -13.46 5.47 -13.48
N VAL A 29 -12.48 6.38 -13.42
CA VAL A 29 -12.25 7.35 -14.51
C VAL A 29 -11.85 6.65 -15.81
N GLY A 30 -10.96 5.66 -15.69
CA GLY A 30 -10.56 4.86 -16.84
C GLY A 30 -11.72 4.04 -17.42
N ALA A 31 -12.53 3.43 -16.56
CA ALA A 31 -13.70 2.66 -16.94
C ALA A 31 -14.77 3.53 -17.63
N ALA A 32 -14.98 4.77 -17.17
CA ALA A 32 -15.95 5.73 -17.71
C ALA A 32 -15.37 6.66 -18.81
N ALA A 33 -14.14 6.45 -19.26
CA ALA A 33 -13.43 7.39 -20.13
C ALA A 33 -14.15 7.68 -21.45
N THR A 34 -14.74 6.65 -22.07
CA THR A 34 -15.48 6.78 -23.35
C THR A 34 -16.72 7.65 -23.19
N GLU A 35 -17.48 7.44 -22.13
CA GLU A 35 -18.72 8.16 -21.81
C GLU A 35 -18.43 9.60 -21.41
N LEU A 36 -17.38 9.82 -20.62
CA LEU A 36 -16.92 11.16 -20.24
C LEU A 36 -16.49 11.99 -21.45
N ARG A 37 -15.73 11.39 -22.39
CA ARG A 37 -15.32 12.08 -23.64
C ARG A 37 -16.53 12.51 -24.46
N LYS A 38 -17.52 11.63 -24.62
CA LYS A 38 -18.75 11.95 -25.34
C LYS A 38 -19.59 13.02 -24.65
N ALA A 39 -19.72 12.91 -23.31
CA ALA A 39 -20.61 13.79 -22.55
C ALA A 39 -20.05 15.20 -22.35
N LEU A 40 -18.73 15.35 -22.21
CA LEU A 40 -18.07 16.62 -21.92
C LEU A 40 -17.31 17.18 -23.13
N ASN A 41 -17.32 16.46 -24.26
CA ASN A 41 -16.58 16.80 -25.50
C ASN A 41 -15.08 17.04 -25.23
N ILE A 42 -14.46 16.09 -24.54
CA ILE A 42 -13.05 16.14 -24.13
C ILE A 42 -12.24 15.03 -24.82
N ASP A 43 -10.93 15.19 -24.88
CA ASP A 43 -10.03 14.24 -25.52
C ASP A 43 -9.40 13.24 -24.53
N ASN A 44 -8.48 12.38 -25.02
CA ASN A 44 -7.75 11.43 -24.19
C ASN A 44 -6.76 12.12 -23.25
N THR A 45 -6.21 13.26 -23.66
CA THR A 45 -5.30 14.06 -22.86
C THR A 45 -6.01 14.61 -21.62
N ASP A 46 -7.25 15.08 -21.80
CA ASP A 46 -8.10 15.57 -20.72
C ASP A 46 -8.44 14.46 -19.72
N ILE A 47 -8.75 13.24 -20.19
CA ILE A 47 -8.95 12.07 -19.31
C ILE A 47 -7.67 11.76 -18.52
N GLY A 48 -6.53 11.78 -19.20
CA GLY A 48 -5.22 11.60 -18.56
C GLY A 48 -4.96 12.66 -17.51
N LEU A 49 -5.31 13.92 -17.78
CA LEU A 49 -5.16 15.03 -16.85
C LEU A 49 -6.05 14.89 -15.61
N LEU A 50 -7.30 14.42 -15.76
CA LEU A 50 -8.21 14.14 -14.63
C LEU A 50 -7.62 13.10 -13.66
N VAL A 51 -6.97 12.06 -14.18
CA VAL A 51 -6.31 11.04 -13.35
C VAL A 51 -5.02 11.56 -12.74
N ALA A 52 -4.19 12.22 -13.54
CA ALA A 52 -2.88 12.73 -13.11
C ALA A 52 -3.02 13.79 -12.00
N VAL A 53 -3.97 14.70 -12.14
CA VAL A 53 -4.19 15.79 -11.18
C VAL A 53 -4.58 15.24 -9.81
N SER A 54 -5.51 14.29 -9.71
CA SER A 54 -5.88 13.68 -8.44
C SER A 54 -4.69 12.94 -7.81
N SER A 55 -3.89 12.24 -8.62
CA SER A 55 -2.71 11.51 -8.14
C SER A 55 -1.63 12.45 -7.61
N VAL A 56 -1.32 13.53 -8.34
CA VAL A 56 -0.31 14.52 -7.93
C VAL A 56 -0.72 15.25 -6.66
N VAL A 57 -1.98 15.71 -6.60
CA VAL A 57 -2.50 16.36 -5.38
C VAL A 57 -2.51 15.39 -4.22
N GLY A 58 -2.92 14.14 -4.44
CA GLY A 58 -2.88 13.09 -3.43
C GLY A 58 -1.47 12.82 -2.91
N ALA A 59 -0.49 12.77 -3.81
CA ALA A 59 0.91 12.62 -3.43
C ALA A 59 1.40 13.79 -2.55
N ILE A 60 1.16 15.03 -2.97
CA ILE A 60 1.57 16.22 -2.20
C ILE A 60 0.86 16.26 -0.85
N ALA A 61 -0.45 16.00 -0.81
CA ALA A 61 -1.26 16.01 0.41
C ALA A 61 -0.91 14.86 1.37
N SER A 62 -0.32 13.75 0.90
CA SER A 62 0.08 12.63 1.76
C SER A 62 1.10 13.04 2.84
N ILE A 63 1.94 14.04 2.57
CA ILE A 63 2.93 14.55 3.53
C ILE A 63 2.25 15.24 4.72
N PRO A 64 1.38 16.27 4.55
CA PRO A 64 0.67 16.87 5.67
C PRO A 64 -0.27 15.89 6.38
N PHE A 65 -0.93 14.97 5.67
CA PHE A 65 -1.72 13.92 6.33
C PHE A 65 -0.87 12.94 7.12
N GLY A 66 0.37 12.65 6.70
CA GLY A 66 1.33 11.89 7.48
C GLY A 66 1.67 12.59 8.81
N MET A 67 1.87 13.92 8.80
CA MET A 67 2.06 14.69 10.03
C MET A 67 0.81 14.69 10.91
N LEU A 68 -0.35 14.79 10.28
CA LEU A 68 -1.63 14.80 10.98
C LEU A 68 -1.90 13.45 11.65
N ALA A 69 -1.57 12.34 10.98
CA ALA A 69 -1.69 10.98 11.52
C ALA A 69 -0.90 10.81 12.83
N ASP A 70 0.25 11.48 12.97
CA ASP A 70 1.08 11.42 14.17
C ASP A 70 0.57 12.33 15.31
N ARG A 71 -0.36 13.25 15.08
CA ARG A 71 -0.75 14.28 16.06
C ARG A 71 -2.20 14.25 16.50
N VAL A 72 -3.12 13.84 15.61
CA VAL A 72 -4.58 13.91 15.83
C VAL A 72 -5.19 12.52 16.05
N ARG A 73 -6.49 12.49 16.34
CA ARG A 73 -7.28 11.25 16.38
C ARG A 73 -7.48 10.72 14.96
N ARG A 74 -6.84 9.60 14.67
CA ARG A 74 -6.75 9.02 13.31
C ARG A 74 -8.09 8.53 12.79
N THR A 75 -8.89 7.89 13.65
CA THR A 75 -10.22 7.40 13.27
C THR A 75 -11.15 8.53 12.87
N TRP A 76 -11.14 9.65 13.60
CA TRP A 76 -11.96 10.82 13.26
C TRP A 76 -11.49 11.50 11.97
N THR A 77 -10.17 11.70 11.83
CA THR A 77 -9.59 12.34 10.64
C THR A 77 -9.80 11.51 9.38
N LEU A 78 -9.65 10.18 9.49
CA LEU A 78 -9.90 9.26 8.38
C LEU A 78 -11.39 9.26 8.00
N SER A 79 -12.30 9.25 8.99
CA SER A 79 -13.74 9.34 8.74
C SER A 79 -14.10 10.65 8.01
N LEU A 80 -13.57 11.80 8.47
CA LEU A 80 -13.79 13.08 7.80
C LEU A 80 -13.24 13.08 6.37
N ALA A 81 -12.04 12.53 6.15
CA ALA A 81 -11.45 12.42 4.83
C ALA A 81 -12.32 11.57 3.88
N ILE A 82 -12.92 10.47 4.37
CA ILE A 82 -13.83 9.63 3.59
C ILE A 82 -15.13 10.37 3.27
N VAL A 83 -15.68 11.16 4.19
CA VAL A 83 -16.85 12.02 3.92
C VAL A 83 -16.53 13.05 2.83
N LEU A 84 -15.39 13.74 2.94
CA LEU A 84 -14.94 14.70 1.92
C LEU A 84 -14.74 14.00 0.56
N TRP A 85 -14.14 12.83 0.56
CA TRP A 85 -13.97 12.02 -0.65
C TRP A 85 -15.31 11.67 -1.30
N GLY A 86 -16.28 11.16 -0.51
CA GLY A 86 -17.63 10.86 -0.99
C GLY A 86 -18.35 12.09 -1.54
N SER A 87 -18.20 13.24 -0.87
CA SER A 87 -18.77 14.52 -1.33
C SER A 87 -18.14 14.98 -2.65
N CYS A 88 -16.83 14.83 -2.83
CA CYS A 88 -16.16 15.10 -4.11
C CYS A 88 -16.61 14.16 -5.24
N MET A 89 -16.88 12.88 -4.93
CA MET A 89 -17.46 11.95 -5.89
C MET A 89 -18.86 12.36 -6.33
N LEU A 90 -19.72 12.75 -5.39
CA LEU A 90 -21.05 13.27 -5.71
C LEU A 90 -20.97 14.58 -6.51
N TRP A 91 -20.04 15.47 -6.15
CA TRP A 91 -19.76 16.68 -6.95
C TRP A 91 -19.29 16.32 -8.37
N SER A 92 -18.41 15.33 -8.53
CA SER A 92 -17.99 14.84 -9.85
C SER A 92 -19.19 14.38 -10.68
N ALA A 93 -20.17 13.70 -10.07
CA ALA A 93 -21.38 13.24 -10.74
C ALA A 93 -22.26 14.39 -11.26
N THR A 94 -22.26 15.56 -10.61
CA THR A 94 -23.03 16.74 -11.02
C THR A 94 -22.28 17.65 -12.00
N ALA A 95 -21.01 17.34 -12.31
CA ALA A 95 -20.21 18.18 -13.20
C ALA A 95 -20.81 18.26 -14.61
N GLY A 96 -21.02 19.48 -15.07
CA GLY A 96 -21.50 19.82 -16.42
C GLY A 96 -20.39 20.27 -17.37
N SER A 97 -19.15 20.40 -16.88
CA SER A 97 -17.99 20.83 -17.66
C SER A 97 -16.72 20.14 -17.20
N PHE A 98 -15.69 20.10 -18.08
CA PHE A 98 -14.36 19.59 -17.74
C PHE A 98 -13.76 20.31 -16.52
N GLY A 99 -13.85 21.65 -16.44
CA GLY A 99 -13.32 22.42 -15.32
C GLY A 99 -14.00 22.08 -13.99
N GLY A 100 -15.31 21.88 -13.97
CA GLY A 100 -16.04 21.42 -12.78
C GLY A 100 -15.61 20.02 -12.33
N LEU A 101 -15.43 19.11 -13.26
CA LEU A 101 -14.94 17.75 -12.97
C LEU A 101 -13.48 17.79 -12.46
N LEU A 102 -12.63 18.61 -13.08
CA LEU A 102 -11.23 18.78 -12.67
C LEU A 102 -11.12 19.32 -11.23
N LEU A 103 -11.92 20.31 -10.86
CA LEU A 103 -11.97 20.85 -9.49
C LEU A 103 -12.41 19.79 -8.48
N ALA A 104 -13.43 19.00 -8.80
CA ALA A 104 -13.86 17.90 -7.96
C ALA A 104 -12.75 16.85 -7.78
N ARG A 105 -11.96 16.56 -8.83
CA ARG A 105 -10.81 15.66 -8.79
C ARG A 105 -9.64 16.18 -7.97
N LEU A 106 -9.39 17.48 -7.98
CA LEU A 106 -8.42 18.12 -7.07
C LEU A 106 -8.78 17.87 -5.60
N GLY A 107 -10.04 18.17 -5.22
CA GLY A 107 -10.54 17.92 -3.87
C GLY A 107 -10.46 16.44 -3.47
N LEU A 108 -10.82 15.56 -4.38
CA LEU A 108 -10.80 14.12 -4.19
C LEU A 108 -9.37 13.60 -3.97
N GLY A 109 -8.39 14.04 -4.76
CA GLY A 109 -6.98 13.68 -4.57
C GLY A 109 -6.47 14.09 -3.18
N ALA A 110 -6.83 15.28 -2.69
CA ALA A 110 -6.48 15.69 -1.35
C ALA A 110 -7.13 14.80 -0.27
N ALA A 111 -8.40 14.42 -0.43
CA ALA A 111 -9.11 13.59 0.53
C ALA A 111 -8.56 12.15 0.59
N THR A 112 -8.26 11.53 -0.56
CA THR A 112 -7.71 10.16 -0.63
C THR A 112 -6.33 10.04 0.00
N ALA A 113 -5.55 11.12 0.03
CA ALA A 113 -4.21 11.15 0.59
C ALA A 113 -4.14 10.78 2.08
N ALA A 114 -5.24 10.90 2.82
CA ALA A 114 -5.30 10.56 4.24
C ALA A 114 -5.26 9.05 4.49
N ALA A 115 -5.74 8.22 3.55
CA ALA A 115 -5.94 6.79 3.76
C ALA A 115 -4.64 6.06 4.14
N GLY A 116 -3.58 6.17 3.33
CA GLY A 116 -2.31 5.48 3.58
C GLY A 116 -1.71 5.77 4.95
N PRO A 117 -1.39 7.03 5.29
CA PRO A 117 -0.80 7.40 6.57
C PRO A 117 -1.64 7.01 7.79
N MET A 118 -2.97 7.21 7.70
CA MET A 118 -3.87 6.87 8.81
C MET A 118 -3.99 5.36 9.01
N VAL A 119 -4.16 4.58 7.92
CA VAL A 119 -4.24 3.12 7.98
C VAL A 119 -2.93 2.54 8.52
N ALA A 120 -1.77 2.98 8.02
CA ALA A 120 -0.48 2.49 8.50
C ALA A 120 -0.29 2.73 10.01
N SER A 121 -0.61 3.94 10.49
CA SER A 121 -0.51 4.28 11.90
C SER A 121 -1.51 3.49 12.77
N LEU A 122 -2.74 3.26 12.29
CA LEU A 122 -3.74 2.44 12.98
C LEU A 122 -3.33 0.97 13.06
N VAL A 123 -2.83 0.39 11.96
CA VAL A 123 -2.34 -1.01 11.94
C VAL A 123 -1.21 -1.20 12.94
N GLY A 124 -0.26 -0.24 12.99
CA GLY A 124 0.85 -0.28 13.93
C GLY A 124 0.44 -0.33 15.40
N ASP A 125 -0.64 0.38 15.76
CA ASP A 125 -1.12 0.45 17.15
C ASP A 125 -2.17 -0.62 17.50
N TYR A 126 -2.99 -1.07 16.54
CA TYR A 126 -4.00 -2.10 16.78
C TYR A 126 -3.41 -3.50 16.89
N PHE A 127 -2.37 -3.81 16.09
CA PHE A 127 -1.89 -5.18 15.93
C PHE A 127 -0.44 -5.36 16.37
N PRO A 128 -0.13 -6.49 17.03
CA PRO A 128 1.23 -6.81 17.45
C PRO A 128 2.15 -7.00 16.25
N GLY A 129 3.44 -6.74 16.44
CA GLY A 129 4.45 -6.78 15.39
C GLY A 129 4.50 -8.10 14.62
N GLY A 130 4.38 -9.23 15.33
CA GLY A 130 4.45 -10.57 14.74
C GLY A 130 3.30 -10.97 13.81
N GLU A 131 2.24 -10.15 13.74
CA GLU A 131 1.05 -10.41 12.88
C GLU A 131 0.85 -9.33 11.80
N ARG A 132 1.65 -8.27 11.80
CA ARG A 132 1.46 -7.12 10.89
C ARG A 132 1.52 -7.50 9.42
N GLY A 133 2.40 -8.43 9.05
CA GLY A 133 2.50 -8.90 7.68
C GLY A 133 1.20 -9.56 7.21
N GLN A 134 0.62 -10.42 8.03
CA GLN A 134 -0.67 -11.06 7.76
C GLN A 134 -1.81 -10.04 7.69
N ILE A 135 -1.85 -9.07 8.60
CA ILE A 135 -2.86 -8.02 8.61
C ILE A 135 -2.76 -7.15 7.35
N TYR A 136 -1.56 -6.77 6.95
CA TYR A 136 -1.36 -6.05 5.67
C TYR A 136 -1.79 -6.88 4.47
N SER A 137 -1.58 -8.19 4.45
CA SER A 137 -2.12 -9.05 3.38
C SER A 137 -3.64 -8.92 3.24
N TYR A 138 -4.38 -8.93 4.34
CA TYR A 138 -5.84 -8.77 4.30
C TYR A 138 -6.27 -7.37 3.88
N ILE A 139 -5.59 -6.33 4.33
CA ILE A 139 -5.90 -4.94 3.99
C ILE A 139 -5.59 -4.65 2.51
N LEU A 140 -4.43 -5.11 2.02
CA LEU A 140 -4.06 -4.95 0.61
C LEU A 140 -4.88 -5.83 -0.34
N MET A 141 -5.47 -6.95 0.15
CA MET A 141 -6.48 -7.67 -0.61
C MET A 141 -7.70 -6.78 -0.89
N GLY A 142 -8.09 -5.93 0.07
CA GLY A 142 -9.13 -4.92 -0.15
C GLY A 142 -8.80 -4.00 -1.32
N GLU A 143 -7.55 -3.54 -1.45
CA GLU A 143 -7.08 -2.72 -2.58
C GLU A 143 -7.28 -3.44 -3.93
N LEU A 144 -6.91 -4.72 -4.02
CA LEU A 144 -7.07 -5.52 -5.24
C LEU A 144 -8.55 -5.75 -5.59
N VAL A 145 -9.36 -6.11 -4.59
CA VAL A 145 -10.80 -6.31 -4.77
C VAL A 145 -11.47 -5.00 -5.18
N GLY A 146 -11.06 -3.89 -4.57
CA GLY A 146 -11.57 -2.55 -4.90
C GLY A 146 -11.26 -2.15 -6.34
N ALA A 147 -10.02 -2.37 -6.80
CA ALA A 147 -9.64 -2.11 -8.19
C ALA A 147 -10.46 -2.96 -9.17
N GLY A 148 -10.60 -4.27 -8.91
CA GLY A 148 -11.42 -5.15 -9.72
C GLY A 148 -12.90 -4.75 -9.76
N ALA A 149 -13.50 -4.45 -8.59
CA ALA A 149 -14.87 -3.96 -8.49
C ALA A 149 -15.05 -2.60 -9.21
N GLY A 150 -14.07 -1.71 -9.10
CA GLY A 150 -14.04 -0.45 -9.82
C GLY A 150 -14.11 -0.64 -11.31
N PHE A 151 -13.33 -1.56 -11.88
CA PHE A 151 -13.37 -1.84 -13.31
C PHE A 151 -14.68 -2.50 -13.76
N LEU A 152 -15.13 -3.56 -13.08
CA LEU A 152 -16.29 -4.34 -13.48
C LEU A 152 -17.59 -3.57 -13.22
N VAL A 153 -17.81 -3.15 -11.95
CA VAL A 153 -19.09 -2.56 -11.55
C VAL A 153 -19.25 -1.15 -12.12
N THR A 154 -18.20 -0.32 -12.01
CA THR A 154 -18.34 1.05 -12.52
C THR A 154 -18.25 1.14 -14.04
N GLY A 155 -17.54 0.21 -14.70
CA GLY A 155 -17.50 0.14 -16.16
C GLY A 155 -18.87 -0.19 -16.76
N ASP A 156 -19.55 -1.21 -16.24
CA ASP A 156 -20.89 -1.60 -16.70
C ASP A 156 -21.93 -0.51 -16.37
N ILE A 157 -21.88 0.08 -15.18
CA ILE A 157 -22.78 1.17 -14.79
C ILE A 157 -22.51 2.42 -15.64
N ALA A 158 -21.25 2.74 -15.93
CA ALA A 158 -20.87 3.89 -16.73
C ALA A 158 -21.40 3.80 -18.19
N ALA A 159 -21.56 2.58 -18.73
CA ALA A 159 -22.17 2.37 -20.03
C ALA A 159 -23.62 2.87 -20.10
N PHE A 160 -24.35 2.82 -18.98
CA PHE A 160 -25.69 3.41 -18.87
C PHE A 160 -25.64 4.88 -18.49
N SER A 161 -24.83 5.22 -17.49
CA SER A 161 -24.64 6.58 -16.99
C SER A 161 -23.33 6.70 -16.21
N TRP A 162 -22.37 7.44 -16.74
CA TRP A 162 -21.14 7.73 -16.02
C TRP A 162 -21.39 8.46 -14.69
N ARG A 163 -22.44 9.30 -14.62
CA ARG A 163 -22.86 9.96 -13.39
C ARG A 163 -23.28 8.98 -12.32
N ALA A 164 -24.02 7.93 -12.68
CA ALA A 164 -24.45 6.90 -11.75
C ALA A 164 -23.26 6.14 -11.12
N ALA A 165 -22.21 5.87 -11.88
CA ALA A 165 -21.00 5.23 -11.37
C ALA A 165 -20.35 6.08 -10.25
N PHE A 166 -20.23 7.40 -10.44
CA PHE A 166 -19.70 8.31 -9.41
C PHE A 166 -20.63 8.42 -8.20
N VAL A 167 -21.96 8.46 -8.41
CA VAL A 167 -22.94 8.52 -7.30
C VAL A 167 -22.86 7.26 -6.45
N ILE A 168 -22.83 6.07 -7.03
CA ILE A 168 -22.81 4.81 -6.29
C ILE A 168 -21.56 4.71 -5.41
N LEU A 169 -20.39 5.02 -5.96
CA LEU A 169 -19.15 5.05 -5.18
C LEU A 169 -19.18 6.14 -4.10
N GLY A 170 -19.63 7.33 -4.44
CA GLY A 170 -19.76 8.43 -3.48
C GLY A 170 -20.69 8.08 -2.31
N MET A 171 -21.83 7.47 -2.59
CA MET A 171 -22.77 7.03 -1.56
C MET A 171 -22.22 5.91 -0.67
N ALA A 172 -21.41 5.00 -1.21
CA ALA A 172 -20.75 3.94 -0.44
C ALA A 172 -19.74 4.48 0.60
N ALA A 173 -19.23 5.69 0.41
CA ALA A 173 -18.31 6.34 1.33
C ALA A 173 -18.95 6.66 2.69
N PHE A 174 -20.20 7.09 2.74
CA PHE A 174 -20.83 7.56 3.97
C PHE A 174 -21.01 6.46 5.03
N PRO A 175 -21.56 5.27 4.71
CA PRO A 175 -21.61 4.17 5.67
C PRO A 175 -20.20 3.71 6.09
N LEU A 176 -19.21 3.75 5.17
CA LEU A 176 -17.83 3.43 5.52
C LEU A 176 -17.23 4.48 6.46
N ALA A 177 -17.45 5.77 6.21
CA ALA A 177 -17.03 6.85 7.12
C ALA A 177 -17.61 6.66 8.52
N TRP A 178 -18.89 6.33 8.61
CA TRP A 178 -19.54 6.04 9.88
C TRP A 178 -18.94 4.80 10.56
N ALA A 179 -18.65 3.73 9.80
CA ALA A 179 -17.99 2.54 10.33
C ALA A 179 -16.60 2.85 10.89
N VAL A 180 -15.79 3.68 10.19
CA VAL A 180 -14.48 4.16 10.66
C VAL A 180 -14.62 5.02 11.91
N PHE A 181 -15.58 5.95 11.95
CA PHE A 181 -15.85 6.80 13.11
C PHE A 181 -16.18 5.99 14.38
N LYS A 182 -16.86 4.84 14.22
CA LYS A 182 -17.20 3.92 15.31
C LYS A 182 -16.04 3.01 15.76
N LEU A 183 -14.89 3.07 15.10
CA LEU A 183 -13.69 2.37 15.57
C LEU A 183 -13.13 3.09 16.81
N ARG A 184 -12.73 2.30 17.79
CA ARG A 184 -12.08 2.85 18.99
C ARG A 184 -10.66 3.32 18.64
N GLU A 185 -10.32 4.56 18.98
CA GLU A 185 -8.97 5.08 18.77
C GLU A 185 -7.95 4.34 19.67
N PRO A 186 -6.93 3.64 19.11
CA PRO A 186 -5.93 2.95 19.92
C PRO A 186 -4.96 3.94 20.55
N LYS A 187 -4.42 3.59 21.73
CA LYS A 187 -3.33 4.35 22.33
C LYS A 187 -2.09 4.29 21.45
N ARG A 188 -1.40 5.42 21.30
CA ARG A 188 -0.17 5.49 20.48
C ARG A 188 0.96 4.69 21.12
N GLY A 189 1.66 3.90 20.29
CA GLY A 189 2.73 3.00 20.74
C GLY A 189 2.21 1.77 21.50
N GLY A 190 0.88 1.57 21.55
CA GLY A 190 0.24 0.42 22.19
C GLY A 190 0.18 -0.79 21.26
N ALA A 191 1.34 -1.39 20.94
CA ALA A 191 1.40 -2.57 20.10
C ALA A 191 0.49 -3.68 20.65
N GLY A 192 -0.65 -3.94 19.97
CA GLY A 192 -1.57 -5.02 20.35
C GLY A 192 -2.73 -4.61 21.25
N ALA A 193 -3.20 -3.36 21.18
CA ALA A 193 -4.34 -2.87 21.97
C ALA A 193 -5.59 -3.78 21.90
N LEU A 194 -5.76 -4.54 20.81
CA LEU A 194 -6.87 -5.50 20.67
C LEU A 194 -6.62 -6.85 21.36
N VAL A 195 -5.39 -7.16 21.76
CA VAL A 195 -5.05 -8.40 22.48
C VAL A 195 -5.30 -8.25 23.98
N SER A 196 -5.16 -7.01 24.52
CA SER A 196 -5.33 -6.73 25.95
C SER A 196 -6.78 -6.72 26.44
N GLU A 197 -7.78 -6.83 25.56
CA GLU A 197 -9.21 -6.78 25.91
C GLU A 197 -9.87 -8.17 26.04
N THR A 198 -9.14 -9.27 26.02
CA THR A 198 -9.70 -10.54 26.50
C THR A 198 -9.87 -10.40 28.02
N PRO A 199 -11.11 -10.44 28.57
CA PRO A 199 -11.29 -10.37 30.01
C PRO A 199 -10.55 -11.57 30.61
N LEU A 200 -9.47 -11.32 31.34
CA LEU A 200 -8.95 -12.27 32.30
C LEU A 200 -10.15 -12.63 33.19
N ARG A 201 -10.66 -13.84 33.03
CA ARG A 201 -11.57 -14.44 33.99
C ARG A 201 -10.90 -14.24 35.33
N VAL A 202 -11.46 -13.35 36.13
CA VAL A 202 -11.07 -13.19 37.54
C VAL A 202 -11.32 -14.52 38.20
N ALA A 203 -10.29 -15.35 38.26
CA ALA A 203 -10.27 -16.42 39.26
C ALA A 203 -10.05 -15.70 40.59
N SER A 204 -11.11 -15.63 41.36
CA SER A 204 -11.10 -15.23 42.76
C SER A 204 -10.20 -16.20 43.53
N SER A 205 -8.95 -15.89 43.65
CA SER A 205 -8.09 -16.42 44.70
C SER A 205 -7.33 -15.24 45.31
N SER A 206 -7.67 -14.92 46.54
CA SER A 206 -7.05 -14.02 47.47
C SER A 206 -5.58 -14.42 47.67
N GLN A 207 -4.68 -13.93 46.84
CA GLN A 207 -3.27 -13.85 47.11
C GLN A 207 -2.81 -12.41 46.82
N GLU A 208 -2.25 -11.78 47.85
CA GLU A 208 -1.61 -10.47 47.80
C GLU A 208 -0.59 -10.40 46.66
N PRO A 209 -0.54 -9.28 45.90
CA PRO A 209 0.43 -9.14 44.84
C PRO A 209 1.83 -9.03 45.42
N GLN A 210 2.67 -10.04 45.19
CA GLN A 210 4.12 -9.88 45.34
C GLN A 210 4.62 -8.88 44.30
N PRO A 211 5.50 -7.94 44.66
CA PRO A 211 6.05 -6.94 43.74
C PRO A 211 7.23 -7.51 42.97
N THR A 212 6.96 -8.37 41.98
CA THR A 212 8.01 -8.85 41.07
C THR A 212 7.40 -9.21 39.71
N ASP A 213 7.12 -8.21 38.91
CA ASP A 213 7.35 -8.25 37.47
C ASP A 213 7.17 -6.84 36.90
N PRO A 214 8.18 -6.27 36.24
CA PRO A 214 8.04 -4.94 35.65
C PRO A 214 7.10 -4.98 34.47
N PRO A 215 6.24 -3.95 34.25
CA PRO A 215 5.27 -3.89 33.14
C PRO A 215 5.95 -3.65 31.78
N GLN A 216 7.09 -4.28 31.51
CA GLN A 216 7.93 -4.02 30.34
C GLN A 216 7.66 -4.92 29.12
N ARG A 217 6.99 -6.07 29.26
CA ARG A 217 6.77 -7.00 28.15
C ARG A 217 5.75 -6.54 27.10
N SER A 218 4.91 -5.55 27.38
CA SER A 218 3.85 -5.09 26.46
C SER A 218 4.28 -3.94 25.52
N GLN A 219 5.49 -3.40 25.63
CA GLN A 219 5.94 -2.23 24.86
C GLN A 219 6.72 -2.57 23.59
N PHE A 220 7.32 -3.75 23.50
CA PHE A 220 8.14 -4.16 22.36
C PHE A 220 7.42 -5.11 21.42
N THR A 221 7.69 -5.00 20.12
CA THR A 221 7.21 -5.96 19.12
C THR A 221 8.04 -7.23 19.17
N ASP A 222 7.48 -8.37 18.66
CA ASP A 222 8.23 -9.65 18.62
C ASP A 222 9.59 -9.51 17.94
N VAL A 223 9.69 -8.67 16.89
CA VAL A 223 10.97 -8.38 16.21
C VAL A 223 11.93 -7.64 17.12
N GLN A 224 11.41 -6.69 17.92
CA GLN A 224 12.22 -5.91 18.87
C GLN A 224 12.75 -6.79 20.01
N HIS A 225 11.93 -7.74 20.49
CA HIS A 225 12.40 -8.75 21.46
C HIS A 225 13.52 -9.61 20.88
N LEU A 226 13.34 -10.13 19.67
CA LEU A 226 14.36 -10.94 19.02
C LEU A 226 15.69 -10.18 18.81
N VAL A 227 15.62 -8.90 18.46
CA VAL A 227 16.82 -8.05 18.28
C VAL A 227 17.55 -7.84 19.61
N ILE A 228 16.82 -7.65 20.72
CA ILE A 228 17.38 -7.52 22.06
C ILE A 228 18.02 -8.85 22.50
N GLU A 229 17.33 -9.98 22.31
CA GLU A 229 17.85 -11.33 22.62
C GLU A 229 19.13 -11.66 21.85
N HIS A 230 19.23 -11.22 20.59
CA HIS A 230 20.44 -11.43 19.77
C HIS A 230 21.54 -10.38 20.03
N GLY A 231 21.36 -9.47 20.99
CA GLY A 231 22.37 -8.47 21.36
C GLY A 231 22.74 -7.50 20.23
N VAL A 232 21.82 -7.18 19.31
CA VAL A 232 22.08 -6.26 18.20
C VAL A 232 22.17 -4.84 18.73
N SER A 233 23.30 -4.18 18.48
CA SER A 233 23.53 -2.80 18.92
C SER A 233 22.74 -1.80 18.06
N PRO A 234 22.06 -0.81 18.68
CA PRO A 234 21.42 0.29 17.96
C PRO A 234 22.48 1.23 17.38
N ASP A 235 22.12 1.95 16.30
CA ASP A 235 22.94 3.04 15.78
C ASP A 235 22.81 4.28 16.69
N PRO A 236 23.88 4.68 17.41
CA PRO A 236 23.79 5.74 18.41
C PRO A 236 23.47 7.12 17.81
N GLU A 237 23.76 7.33 16.53
CA GLU A 237 23.47 8.60 15.83
C GLU A 237 21.98 8.77 15.50
N LEU A 238 21.28 7.64 15.33
CA LEU A 238 19.88 7.60 14.94
C LEU A 238 18.91 7.37 16.11
N VAL A 239 19.40 7.11 17.33
CA VAL A 239 18.54 6.98 18.51
C VAL A 239 17.92 8.34 18.87
N ILE A 240 16.59 8.43 18.80
CA ILE A 240 15.85 9.64 19.19
C ILE A 240 15.76 9.70 20.71
N ARG A 241 16.55 10.57 21.34
CA ARG A 241 16.48 10.81 22.80
C ARG A 241 15.18 11.56 23.16
N ALA A 242 14.62 11.26 24.32
CA ALA A 242 13.31 11.75 24.80
C ALA A 242 13.08 13.27 24.71
N ARG A 243 14.14 14.09 24.68
CA ARG A 243 14.07 15.56 24.52
C ARG A 243 13.61 16.05 23.15
N ARG A 244 13.59 15.19 22.09
CA ARG A 244 13.14 15.54 20.72
C ARG A 244 11.72 15.11 20.39
N LYS A 245 10.80 15.07 21.34
CA LYS A 245 9.40 14.63 21.14
C LYS A 245 8.58 15.43 20.10
N ARG A 246 9.03 16.61 19.67
CA ARG A 246 8.36 17.42 18.63
C ARG A 246 9.31 17.71 17.47
N MET A 247 9.46 16.73 16.57
CA MET A 247 10.20 16.96 15.33
C MET A 247 9.34 17.75 14.35
N GLY A 248 9.91 18.79 13.73
CA GLY A 248 9.33 19.45 12.57
C GLY A 248 9.34 18.55 11.32
N LEU A 249 8.65 18.95 10.26
CA LEU A 249 8.57 18.16 9.02
C LEU A 249 9.95 17.86 8.44
N ILE A 250 10.79 18.88 8.27
CA ILE A 250 12.13 18.74 7.67
C ILE A 250 13.01 17.78 8.50
N SER A 251 12.98 17.91 9.83
CA SER A 251 13.73 17.01 10.71
C SER A 251 13.22 15.57 10.64
N ALA A 252 11.90 15.37 10.55
CA ALA A 252 11.31 14.06 10.39
C ALA A 252 11.66 13.44 9.03
N THR A 253 11.58 14.20 7.93
CA THR A 253 11.97 13.75 6.58
C THR A 253 13.44 13.37 6.56
N ARG A 254 14.32 14.21 7.14
CA ARG A 254 15.76 13.90 7.23
C ARG A 254 16.00 12.62 8.03
N TYR A 255 15.31 12.41 9.13
CA TYR A 255 15.42 11.18 9.92
C TYR A 255 14.92 9.96 9.14
N VAL A 256 13.72 10.03 8.55
CA VAL A 256 13.12 8.95 7.74
C VAL A 256 14.03 8.52 6.60
N LEU A 257 14.71 9.48 5.95
CA LEU A 257 15.66 9.24 4.87
C LEU A 257 17.08 8.90 5.36
N ALA A 258 17.40 9.10 6.65
CA ALA A 258 18.68 8.68 7.23
C ALA A 258 18.69 7.19 7.59
N VAL A 259 17.52 6.58 7.87
CA VAL A 259 17.41 5.14 8.15
C VAL A 259 17.62 4.35 6.84
N ARG A 260 18.77 3.68 6.73
CA ARG A 260 19.22 3.04 5.49
C ARG A 260 18.25 1.98 4.97
N THR A 261 17.74 1.14 5.86
CA THR A 261 16.74 0.13 5.49
C THR A 261 15.47 0.79 4.96
N ASN A 262 14.99 1.87 5.58
CA ASN A 262 13.77 2.54 5.15
C ASN A 262 13.89 3.11 3.73
N VAL A 263 15.03 3.72 3.38
CA VAL A 263 15.31 4.20 2.01
C VAL A 263 15.26 3.05 1.00
N ALA A 264 15.89 1.91 1.33
CA ALA A 264 15.86 0.75 0.47
C ALA A 264 14.43 0.20 0.27
N LEU A 265 13.61 0.14 1.34
CA LEU A 265 12.21 -0.27 1.26
C LEU A 265 11.36 0.71 0.45
N ILE A 266 11.58 2.03 0.57
CA ILE A 266 10.89 3.05 -0.22
C ILE A 266 11.22 2.90 -1.70
N ILE A 267 12.51 2.81 -2.05
CA ILE A 267 12.94 2.65 -3.45
C ILE A 267 12.39 1.35 -4.03
N SER A 268 12.45 0.26 -3.29
CA SER A 268 11.94 -1.03 -3.74
C SER A 268 10.44 -1.01 -3.98
N GLY A 269 9.67 -0.43 -3.06
CA GLY A 269 8.24 -0.24 -3.25
C GLY A 269 7.93 0.66 -4.45
N ALA A 270 8.65 1.77 -4.63
CA ALA A 270 8.47 2.67 -5.77
C ALA A 270 8.74 1.97 -7.10
N CYS A 271 9.81 1.16 -7.21
CA CYS A 271 10.11 0.37 -8.41
C CYS A 271 9.03 -0.68 -8.71
N GLY A 272 8.52 -1.37 -7.68
CA GLY A 272 7.44 -2.35 -7.84
C GLY A 272 6.15 -1.70 -8.36
N TYR A 273 5.72 -0.61 -7.74
CA TYR A 273 4.52 0.13 -8.17
C TYR A 273 4.70 0.85 -9.51
N PHE A 274 5.91 1.33 -9.83
CA PHE A 274 6.24 1.84 -11.15
C PHE A 274 6.01 0.78 -12.24
N PHE A 275 6.55 -0.42 -12.05
CA PHE A 275 6.37 -1.52 -12.98
C PHE A 275 4.90 -1.94 -13.09
N LEU A 276 4.21 -2.04 -11.94
CA LEU A 276 2.78 -2.36 -11.90
C LEU A 276 1.94 -1.34 -12.67
N ALA A 277 2.22 -0.04 -12.54
CA ALA A 277 1.52 1.00 -13.30
C ALA A 277 1.74 0.87 -14.82
N GLY A 278 2.95 0.51 -15.25
CA GLY A 278 3.23 0.17 -16.64
C GLY A 278 2.43 -1.03 -17.14
N VAL A 279 2.34 -2.09 -16.34
CA VAL A 279 1.51 -3.28 -16.64
C VAL A 279 0.01 -2.90 -16.72
N GLN A 280 -0.48 -2.10 -15.79
CA GLN A 280 -1.88 -1.67 -15.78
C GLN A 280 -2.23 -0.81 -17.00
N THR A 281 -1.29 0.02 -17.49
CA THR A 281 -1.53 0.90 -18.64
C THR A 281 -1.40 0.17 -19.97
N PHE A 282 -0.34 -0.60 -20.14
CA PHE A 282 0.02 -1.20 -21.44
C PHE A 282 -0.14 -2.71 -21.50
N GLY A 283 -0.54 -3.38 -20.42
CA GLY A 283 -0.60 -4.84 -20.35
C GLY A 283 -1.60 -5.44 -21.33
N VAL A 284 -2.80 -4.86 -21.48
CA VAL A 284 -3.80 -5.34 -22.44
C VAL A 284 -3.31 -5.15 -23.88
N GLU A 285 -2.71 -3.99 -24.19
CA GLU A 285 -2.15 -3.71 -25.52
C GLU A 285 -1.00 -4.66 -25.84
N PHE A 286 -0.11 -4.89 -24.87
CA PHE A 286 0.96 -5.88 -25.02
C PHE A 286 0.41 -7.28 -25.28
N VAL A 287 -0.56 -7.75 -24.49
CA VAL A 287 -1.13 -9.09 -24.62
C VAL A 287 -1.85 -9.25 -25.96
N THR A 288 -2.63 -8.28 -26.41
CA THR A 288 -3.32 -8.32 -27.70
C THR A 288 -2.35 -8.29 -28.87
N GLY A 289 -1.36 -7.41 -28.82
CA GLY A 289 -0.41 -7.20 -29.93
C GLY A 289 0.67 -8.28 -30.01
N TRP A 290 1.19 -8.75 -28.88
CA TRP A 290 2.31 -9.71 -28.86
C TRP A 290 1.86 -11.17 -28.98
N TYR A 291 0.76 -11.55 -28.30
CA TYR A 291 0.22 -12.92 -28.37
C TYR A 291 -0.88 -13.09 -29.40
N HIS A 292 -1.24 -12.02 -30.15
CA HIS A 292 -2.26 -12.03 -31.19
C HIS A 292 -3.64 -12.56 -30.73
N VAL A 293 -4.04 -12.21 -29.51
CA VAL A 293 -5.34 -12.56 -28.93
C VAL A 293 -6.32 -11.39 -29.06
N ASN A 294 -7.61 -11.70 -29.10
CA ASN A 294 -8.62 -10.65 -29.12
C ASN A 294 -8.72 -9.91 -27.76
N LYS A 295 -9.28 -8.71 -27.77
CA LYS A 295 -9.35 -7.83 -26.59
C LYS A 295 -10.12 -8.46 -25.42
N ALA A 296 -11.19 -9.23 -25.72
CA ALA A 296 -11.99 -9.90 -24.68
C ALA A 296 -11.16 -10.96 -23.93
N LEU A 297 -10.41 -11.79 -24.69
CA LEU A 297 -9.52 -12.78 -24.10
C LEU A 297 -8.37 -12.10 -23.33
N ALA A 298 -7.80 -11.02 -23.85
CA ALA A 298 -6.76 -10.27 -23.13
C ALA A 298 -7.24 -9.73 -21.79
N ASN A 299 -8.46 -9.18 -21.72
CA ASN A 299 -9.05 -8.72 -20.46
C ASN A 299 -9.28 -9.88 -19.48
N LEU A 300 -9.76 -11.02 -19.96
CA LEU A 300 -9.93 -12.22 -19.13
C LEU A 300 -8.58 -12.72 -18.59
N LEU A 301 -7.54 -12.74 -19.42
CA LEU A 301 -6.18 -13.12 -19.01
C LEU A 301 -5.63 -12.15 -17.94
N MET A 302 -5.86 -10.86 -18.09
CA MET A 302 -5.48 -9.86 -17.09
C MET A 302 -6.20 -10.09 -15.75
N LEU A 303 -7.48 -10.51 -15.77
CA LEU A 303 -8.21 -10.87 -14.55
C LEU A 303 -7.61 -12.12 -13.89
N VAL A 304 -7.25 -13.14 -14.67
CA VAL A 304 -6.61 -14.36 -14.15
C VAL A 304 -5.22 -14.05 -13.55
N VAL A 305 -4.43 -13.22 -14.22
CA VAL A 305 -3.15 -12.73 -13.71
C VAL A 305 -3.33 -11.91 -12.42
N GLY A 306 -4.39 -11.08 -12.35
CA GLY A 306 -4.79 -10.37 -11.13
C GLY A 306 -5.16 -11.32 -9.98
N GLY A 307 -5.79 -12.46 -10.27
CA GLY A 307 -6.02 -13.53 -9.29
C GLY A 307 -4.69 -14.09 -8.71
N GLY A 308 -3.67 -14.26 -9.55
CA GLY A 308 -2.32 -14.61 -9.11
C GLY A 308 -1.75 -13.57 -8.14
N ALA A 309 -1.88 -12.28 -8.47
CA ALA A 309 -1.46 -11.18 -7.60
C ALA A 309 -2.14 -11.24 -6.22
N ALA A 310 -3.44 -11.53 -6.19
CA ALA A 310 -4.20 -11.71 -4.96
C ALA A 310 -3.64 -12.84 -4.08
N LEU A 311 -3.35 -14.01 -4.68
CA LEU A 311 -2.72 -15.13 -3.97
C LEU A 311 -1.35 -14.75 -3.40
N GLY A 312 -0.54 -14.00 -4.14
CA GLY A 312 0.76 -13.49 -3.68
C GLY A 312 0.64 -12.61 -2.44
N VAL A 313 -0.27 -11.65 -2.45
CA VAL A 313 -0.54 -10.78 -1.30
C VAL A 313 -0.99 -11.59 -0.08
N MET A 314 -1.91 -12.54 -0.27
CA MET A 314 -2.47 -13.33 0.84
C MET A 314 -1.45 -14.25 1.50
N THR A 315 -0.47 -14.75 0.76
CA THR A 315 0.48 -15.74 1.26
C THR A 315 1.73 -15.13 1.89
N ALA A 316 2.23 -14.02 1.33
CA ALA A 316 3.54 -13.47 1.70
C ALA A 316 3.60 -12.93 3.13
N GLY A 317 2.55 -12.25 3.60
CA GLY A 317 2.49 -11.72 4.96
C GLY A 317 2.52 -12.82 6.03
N PRO A 318 1.60 -13.80 5.99
CA PRO A 318 1.61 -14.92 6.93
C PRO A 318 2.91 -15.72 6.94
N VAL A 319 3.52 -15.95 5.75
CA VAL A 319 4.82 -16.63 5.64
C VAL A 319 5.92 -15.81 6.32
N GLY A 320 5.94 -14.48 6.10
CA GLY A 320 6.90 -13.59 6.75
C GLY A 320 6.80 -13.61 8.27
N ASP A 321 5.59 -13.52 8.77
CA ASP A 321 5.34 -13.54 10.21
C ASP A 321 5.62 -14.94 10.83
N ALA A 322 5.35 -16.03 10.10
CA ALA A 322 5.68 -17.38 10.55
C ALA A 322 7.19 -17.63 10.65
N LEU A 323 7.98 -17.15 9.69
CA LEU A 323 9.44 -17.23 9.73
C LEU A 323 10.02 -16.34 10.84
N LEU A 324 9.42 -15.18 11.08
CA LEU A 324 9.80 -14.30 12.19
C LEU A 324 9.60 -15.01 13.54
N ARG A 325 8.44 -15.65 13.76
CA ARG A 325 8.17 -16.44 14.97
C ARG A 325 9.13 -17.63 15.15
N ARG A 326 9.78 -18.09 14.10
CA ARG A 326 10.86 -19.08 14.15
C ARG A 326 12.25 -18.48 14.46
N GLY A 327 12.31 -17.19 14.80
CA GLY A 327 13.55 -16.50 15.16
C GLY A 327 14.32 -15.89 13.97
N MET A 328 13.75 -15.90 12.75
CA MET A 328 14.43 -15.31 11.60
C MET A 328 14.22 -13.79 11.55
N LEU A 329 15.09 -13.01 12.18
CA LEU A 329 15.02 -11.54 12.23
C LEU A 329 14.81 -10.87 10.88
N ARG A 330 15.42 -11.40 9.82
CA ARG A 330 15.43 -10.81 8.47
C ARG A 330 14.31 -11.32 7.58
N ALA A 331 13.38 -12.14 8.10
CA ALA A 331 12.39 -12.86 7.32
C ALA A 331 11.56 -11.97 6.38
N ARG A 332 11.07 -10.84 6.87
CA ARG A 332 10.23 -9.92 6.09
C ARG A 332 10.96 -9.35 4.88
N VAL A 333 12.17 -8.85 5.09
CA VAL A 333 12.98 -8.28 4.01
C VAL A 333 13.45 -9.37 3.04
N LEU A 334 13.77 -10.57 3.56
CA LEU A 334 14.16 -11.73 2.73
C LEU A 334 13.03 -12.16 1.78
N ILE A 335 11.79 -12.31 2.29
CA ILE A 335 10.65 -12.69 1.45
C ILE A 335 10.42 -11.65 0.36
N ALA A 336 10.46 -10.36 0.70
CA ALA A 336 10.32 -9.29 -0.27
C ALA A 336 11.43 -9.34 -1.34
N ALA A 337 12.69 -9.60 -0.94
CA ALA A 337 13.82 -9.72 -1.87
C ALA A 337 13.69 -10.93 -2.80
N ILE A 338 13.28 -12.08 -2.27
CA ILE A 338 13.02 -13.28 -3.07
C ILE A 338 11.85 -13.01 -4.03
N ALA A 339 10.77 -12.43 -3.55
CA ALA A 339 9.60 -12.10 -4.36
C ALA A 339 9.95 -11.16 -5.53
N ALA A 340 10.72 -10.10 -5.28
CA ALA A 340 11.20 -9.19 -6.32
C ALA A 340 12.09 -9.92 -7.36
N SER A 341 13.00 -10.80 -6.91
CA SER A 341 13.85 -11.60 -7.79
C SER A 341 13.05 -12.58 -8.64
N VAL A 342 12.12 -13.31 -8.03
CA VAL A 342 11.24 -14.26 -8.71
C VAL A 342 10.37 -13.56 -9.75
N THR A 343 9.86 -12.34 -9.43
CA THR A 343 9.12 -11.53 -10.39
C THR A 343 9.92 -11.31 -11.68
N VAL A 344 11.16 -10.84 -11.57
CA VAL A 344 12.02 -10.59 -12.74
C VAL A 344 12.29 -11.89 -13.51
N LEU A 345 12.65 -12.96 -12.81
CA LEU A 345 12.95 -14.25 -13.43
C LEU A 345 11.76 -14.85 -14.20
N LEU A 346 10.54 -14.63 -13.72
CA LEU A 346 9.34 -15.16 -14.36
C LEU A 346 8.80 -14.25 -15.47
N PHE A 347 8.96 -12.92 -15.36
CA PHE A 347 8.57 -12.02 -16.46
C PHE A 347 9.42 -12.23 -17.71
N ILE A 348 10.72 -12.53 -17.60
CA ILE A 348 11.60 -12.71 -18.76
C ILE A 348 11.06 -13.80 -19.73
N PRO A 349 10.82 -15.05 -19.34
CA PRO A 349 10.30 -16.06 -20.27
C PRO A 349 8.90 -15.71 -20.78
N ALA A 350 8.05 -15.07 -19.96
CA ALA A 350 6.74 -14.60 -20.42
C ALA A 350 6.85 -13.58 -21.55
N LEU A 351 7.77 -12.63 -21.46
CA LEU A 351 7.97 -11.62 -22.50
C LEU A 351 8.67 -12.15 -23.76
N LEU A 352 9.40 -13.24 -23.65
CA LEU A 352 10.16 -13.82 -24.78
C LEU A 352 9.34 -14.82 -25.61
N THR A 353 8.39 -15.51 -25.01
CA THR A 353 7.52 -16.46 -25.73
C THR A 353 6.47 -15.71 -26.58
N ARG A 354 6.02 -16.35 -27.66
CA ARG A 354 4.88 -15.87 -28.49
C ARG A 354 3.59 -16.64 -28.20
N SER A 355 3.64 -17.69 -27.41
CA SER A 355 2.47 -18.48 -27.06
C SER A 355 1.86 -18.00 -25.76
N VAL A 356 0.62 -17.56 -25.78
CA VAL A 356 -0.11 -17.13 -24.58
C VAL A 356 -0.27 -18.28 -23.57
N ILE A 357 -0.43 -19.53 -24.07
CA ILE A 357 -0.58 -20.71 -23.21
C ILE A 357 0.67 -20.95 -22.37
N THR A 358 1.85 -20.82 -22.97
CA THR A 358 3.13 -20.93 -22.25
C THR A 358 3.45 -19.70 -21.42
N ALA A 359 3.03 -18.48 -21.84
CA ALA A 359 3.24 -17.26 -21.09
C ALA A 359 2.38 -17.17 -19.82
N LEU A 360 1.14 -17.66 -19.87
CA LEU A 360 0.14 -17.47 -18.82
C LEU A 360 0.60 -17.93 -17.44
N PRO A 361 1.13 -19.16 -17.23
CA PRO A 361 1.62 -19.57 -15.93
C PRO A 361 2.75 -18.67 -15.42
N TYR A 362 3.68 -18.26 -16.28
CA TYR A 362 4.74 -17.33 -15.90
C TYR A 362 4.17 -15.96 -15.46
N LEU A 363 3.19 -15.43 -16.19
CA LEU A 363 2.54 -14.16 -15.84
C LEU A 363 1.78 -14.26 -14.51
N ILE A 364 1.06 -15.35 -14.27
CA ILE A 364 0.33 -15.56 -13.00
C ILE A 364 1.30 -15.58 -11.81
N PHE A 365 2.36 -16.40 -11.90
CA PHE A 365 3.34 -16.49 -10.81
C PHE A 365 4.20 -15.23 -10.69
N ALA A 366 4.51 -14.53 -11.78
CA ALA A 366 5.19 -13.25 -11.76
C ALA A 366 4.35 -12.17 -11.07
N ALA A 367 3.05 -12.10 -11.37
CA ALA A 367 2.13 -11.19 -10.72
C ALA A 367 1.94 -11.53 -9.23
N ALA A 368 1.87 -12.82 -8.89
CA ALA A 368 1.87 -13.28 -7.51
C ALA A 368 3.12 -12.81 -6.76
N ALA A 369 4.31 -13.02 -7.34
CA ALA A 369 5.56 -12.59 -6.75
C ALA A 369 5.68 -11.06 -6.65
N LEU A 370 5.29 -10.30 -7.69
CA LEU A 370 5.28 -8.84 -7.68
C LEU A 370 4.44 -8.28 -6.54
N SER A 371 3.28 -8.87 -6.30
CA SER A 371 2.36 -8.42 -5.24
C SER A 371 2.78 -8.95 -3.86
N ALA A 372 3.42 -10.11 -3.79
CA ALA A 372 3.89 -10.74 -2.56
C ALA A 372 4.94 -9.92 -1.80
N GLN A 373 5.69 -9.05 -2.47
CA GLN A 373 6.69 -8.19 -1.81
C GLN A 373 6.07 -7.14 -0.87
N ASN A 374 4.83 -6.68 -1.13
CA ASN A 374 4.26 -5.52 -0.46
C ASN A 374 3.92 -5.76 1.03
N PRO A 375 3.17 -6.81 1.45
CA PRO A 375 2.82 -7.00 2.85
C PRO A 375 4.03 -7.08 3.80
N PRO A 376 5.10 -7.84 3.48
CA PRO A 376 6.30 -7.88 4.30
C PRO A 376 7.04 -6.54 4.36
N ILE A 377 7.12 -5.79 3.26
CA ILE A 377 7.73 -4.45 3.23
C ILE A 377 6.95 -3.50 4.13
N ASP A 378 5.62 -3.51 4.05
CA ASP A 378 4.76 -2.64 4.83
C ASP A 378 4.84 -2.94 6.34
N ALA A 379 4.96 -4.22 6.71
CA ALA A 379 5.21 -4.61 8.09
C ALA A 379 6.63 -4.22 8.56
N ALA A 380 7.67 -4.49 7.75
CA ALA A 380 9.06 -4.19 8.09
C ALA A 380 9.31 -2.69 8.35
N ARG A 381 8.60 -1.81 7.64
CA ARG A 381 8.71 -0.35 7.85
C ARG A 381 8.24 0.09 9.24
N LEU A 382 7.20 -0.53 9.77
CA LEU A 382 6.74 -0.23 11.13
C LEU A 382 7.73 -0.71 12.19
N ASP A 383 8.52 -1.75 11.90
CA ASP A 383 9.51 -2.27 12.82
C ASP A 383 10.74 -1.37 12.98
N ILE A 384 11.15 -0.70 11.89
CA ILE A 384 12.36 0.15 11.83
C ILE A 384 12.09 1.62 12.13
N MET A 385 10.84 2.00 12.36
CA MET A 385 10.46 3.39 12.67
C MET A 385 9.87 3.51 14.07
N PRO A 386 10.27 4.52 14.86
CA PRO A 386 9.58 4.84 16.09
C PRO A 386 8.10 5.14 15.84
N SER A 387 7.21 4.68 16.72
CA SER A 387 5.75 4.79 16.56
C SER A 387 5.27 6.23 16.34
N MET A 388 5.97 7.21 16.90
CA MET A 388 5.68 8.64 16.74
C MET A 388 5.88 9.17 15.31
N LEU A 389 6.57 8.41 14.44
CA LEU A 389 6.91 8.80 13.07
C LEU A 389 6.21 7.93 12.01
N TRP A 390 5.40 6.93 12.37
CA TRP A 390 4.76 6.02 11.41
C TRP A 390 3.96 6.75 10.34
N GLY A 391 3.13 7.72 10.73
CA GLY A 391 2.34 8.49 9.78
C GLY A 391 3.19 9.34 8.83
N ARG A 392 4.22 10.00 9.35
CA ARG A 392 5.13 10.82 8.52
C ARG A 392 5.96 9.97 7.57
N ALA A 393 6.50 8.85 8.05
CA ALA A 393 7.25 7.91 7.22
C ALA A 393 6.37 7.38 6.08
N GLU A 394 5.10 7.06 6.39
CA GLU A 394 4.14 6.62 5.38
C GLU A 394 3.77 7.74 4.39
N GLY A 395 3.58 8.96 4.86
CA GLY A 395 3.31 10.11 3.98
C GLY A 395 4.44 10.35 2.98
N ILE A 396 5.69 10.33 3.45
CA ILE A 396 6.89 10.48 2.59
C ILE A 396 6.97 9.33 1.57
N ARG A 397 6.77 8.09 2.03
CA ARG A 397 6.75 6.93 1.14
C ARG A 397 5.67 7.04 0.08
N THR A 398 4.46 7.37 0.49
CA THR A 398 3.31 7.49 -0.42
C THR A 398 3.58 8.56 -1.47
N PHE A 399 4.14 9.70 -1.07
CA PHE A 399 4.55 10.74 -2.03
C PHE A 399 5.52 10.18 -3.08
N LEU A 400 6.62 9.57 -2.66
CA LEU A 400 7.65 9.04 -3.56
C LEU A 400 7.11 7.92 -4.46
N ARG A 401 6.32 7.02 -3.89
CA ARG A 401 5.66 5.93 -4.63
C ARG A 401 4.71 6.47 -5.70
N THR A 402 3.83 7.41 -5.33
CA THR A 402 2.84 7.94 -6.26
C THR A 402 3.48 8.75 -7.37
N MET A 403 4.57 9.47 -7.09
CA MET A 403 5.37 10.12 -8.13
C MET A 403 5.98 9.10 -9.11
N ALA A 404 6.54 8.01 -8.61
CA ALA A 404 7.06 6.95 -9.47
C ALA A 404 5.96 6.30 -10.32
N GLN A 405 4.78 6.04 -9.73
CA GLN A 405 3.62 5.52 -10.47
C GLN A 405 3.14 6.47 -11.57
N ALA A 406 3.07 7.78 -11.30
CA ALA A 406 2.63 8.78 -12.26
C ALA A 406 3.60 8.92 -13.46
N LEU A 407 4.88 8.68 -13.24
CA LEU A 407 5.90 8.71 -14.30
C LEU A 407 5.91 7.44 -15.17
N ALA A 408 5.39 6.32 -14.66
CA ALA A 408 5.50 5.04 -15.34
C ALA A 408 4.85 5.02 -16.75
N PRO A 409 3.59 5.43 -16.95
CA PRO A 409 2.98 5.43 -18.28
C PRO A 409 3.75 6.27 -19.28
N LEU A 410 4.25 7.43 -18.86
CA LEU A 410 5.03 8.32 -19.71
C LEU A 410 6.34 7.65 -20.14
N LEU A 411 7.10 7.08 -19.19
CA LEU A 411 8.38 6.45 -19.50
C LEU A 411 8.22 5.17 -20.33
N PHE A 412 7.15 4.38 -20.09
CA PHE A 412 6.82 3.23 -20.90
C PHE A 412 6.47 3.64 -22.34
N GLY A 413 5.60 4.63 -22.53
CA GLY A 413 5.22 5.14 -23.84
C GLY A 413 6.41 5.71 -24.61
N LEU A 414 7.18 6.61 -23.99
CA LEU A 414 8.38 7.19 -24.62
C LEU A 414 9.41 6.12 -25.01
N SER A 415 9.63 5.11 -24.14
CA SER A 415 10.54 4.02 -24.44
C SER A 415 10.04 3.16 -25.60
N SER A 416 8.73 2.82 -25.60
CA SER A 416 8.13 2.04 -26.67
C SER A 416 8.28 2.73 -28.02
N ASP A 417 7.89 4.01 -28.12
CA ASP A 417 7.75 4.71 -29.38
C ASP A 417 9.08 5.25 -29.91
N HIS A 418 9.92 5.81 -29.04
CA HIS A 418 11.14 6.50 -29.46
C HIS A 418 12.40 5.64 -29.36
N LEU A 419 12.49 4.69 -28.40
CA LEU A 419 13.68 3.85 -28.27
C LEU A 419 13.54 2.53 -29.03
N PHE A 420 12.33 1.95 -29.10
CA PHE A 420 12.13 0.61 -29.65
C PHE A 420 11.22 0.57 -30.88
N GLY A 421 10.88 1.72 -31.48
CA GLY A 421 10.17 1.80 -32.77
C GLY A 421 8.68 1.49 -32.73
N GLY A 422 8.07 1.50 -31.53
CA GLY A 422 6.63 1.35 -31.34
C GLY A 422 6.06 -0.07 -31.57
N GLY A 423 4.73 -0.18 -31.51
CA GLY A 423 4.01 -1.41 -31.73
C GLY A 423 4.24 -2.49 -30.64
N SER A 424 3.81 -3.72 -30.91
CA SER A 424 3.94 -4.82 -29.95
C SER A 424 5.38 -5.21 -29.65
N SER A 425 6.28 -5.10 -30.61
CA SER A 425 7.71 -5.35 -30.43
C SER A 425 8.35 -4.27 -29.58
N GLY A 426 8.01 -3.00 -29.80
CA GLY A 426 8.48 -1.86 -29.00
C GLY A 426 8.02 -2.01 -27.55
N LEU A 427 6.75 -2.32 -27.31
CA LEU A 427 6.23 -2.59 -25.96
C LEU A 427 6.94 -3.77 -25.28
N ARG A 428 7.22 -4.85 -25.98
CA ARG A 428 7.96 -5.99 -25.43
C ARG A 428 9.33 -5.56 -24.90
N TRP A 429 10.13 -4.87 -25.72
CA TRP A 429 11.44 -4.42 -25.31
C TRP A 429 11.38 -3.38 -24.18
N THR A 430 10.34 -2.52 -24.20
CA THR A 430 10.07 -1.62 -23.09
C THR A 430 9.85 -2.40 -21.80
N PHE A 431 8.98 -3.42 -21.78
CA PHE A 431 8.79 -4.26 -20.58
C PHE A 431 10.09 -4.92 -20.13
N VAL A 432 10.91 -5.44 -21.06
CA VAL A 432 12.20 -6.04 -20.72
C VAL A 432 13.14 -5.03 -20.04
N VAL A 433 13.25 -3.82 -20.60
CA VAL A 433 14.11 -2.76 -20.02
C VAL A 433 13.56 -2.28 -18.68
N MET A 434 12.24 -2.18 -18.53
CA MET A 434 11.61 -1.77 -17.28
C MET A 434 11.67 -2.84 -16.17
N LEU A 435 12.19 -4.05 -16.46
CA LEU A 435 12.62 -4.99 -15.42
C LEU A 435 13.92 -4.54 -14.72
N LEU A 436 14.71 -3.63 -15.29
CA LEU A 436 15.93 -3.13 -14.65
C LEU A 436 15.67 -2.42 -13.32
N PRO A 437 14.73 -1.44 -13.21
CA PRO A 437 14.32 -0.87 -11.92
C PRO A 437 13.86 -1.94 -10.93
N LEU A 438 13.12 -2.93 -11.40
CA LEU A 438 12.64 -4.01 -10.55
C LEU A 438 13.77 -4.94 -10.08
N SER A 439 14.76 -5.21 -10.93
CA SER A 439 16.00 -5.92 -10.56
C SER A 439 16.80 -5.13 -9.52
N ALA A 440 16.91 -3.81 -9.70
CA ALA A 440 17.54 -2.93 -8.72
C ALA A 440 16.82 -2.99 -7.36
N SER A 441 15.46 -3.05 -7.37
CA SER A 441 14.65 -3.26 -6.17
C SER A 441 15.10 -4.50 -5.39
N ALA A 442 15.28 -5.65 -6.05
CA ALA A 442 15.75 -6.87 -5.41
C ALA A 442 17.14 -6.69 -4.77
N VAL A 443 18.07 -6.02 -5.48
CA VAL A 443 19.41 -5.72 -4.94
C VAL A 443 19.34 -4.83 -3.71
N PHE A 444 18.51 -3.78 -3.72
CA PHE A 444 18.32 -2.92 -2.56
C PHE A 444 17.74 -3.68 -1.36
N LEU A 445 16.79 -4.59 -1.59
CA LEU A 445 16.20 -5.43 -0.53
C LEU A 445 17.25 -6.39 0.05
N PHE A 446 18.07 -7.06 -0.76
CA PHE A 446 19.16 -7.89 -0.24
C PHE A 446 20.18 -7.10 0.56
N ARG A 447 20.50 -5.86 0.16
CA ARG A 447 21.37 -4.97 0.94
C ARG A 447 20.70 -4.54 2.25
N ALA A 448 19.41 -4.23 2.21
CA ALA A 448 18.63 -3.86 3.39
C ALA A 448 18.60 -4.95 4.48
N MET A 449 18.70 -6.24 4.10
CA MET A 449 18.81 -7.33 5.07
C MET A 449 19.99 -7.18 6.03
N ARG A 450 21.08 -6.48 5.65
CA ARG A 450 22.25 -6.27 6.50
C ARG A 450 22.01 -5.18 7.53
N THR A 451 21.25 -4.13 7.18
CA THR A 451 20.98 -2.97 8.06
C THR A 451 19.71 -3.13 8.88
N TYR A 452 18.77 -3.95 8.42
CA TYR A 452 17.46 -4.14 9.05
C TYR A 452 17.51 -4.45 10.56
N PRO A 453 18.33 -5.41 11.08
CA PRO A 453 18.37 -5.68 12.50
C PRO A 453 18.85 -4.48 13.34
N ALA A 454 19.86 -3.74 12.87
CA ALA A 454 20.37 -2.56 13.56
C ALA A 454 19.34 -1.42 13.58
N ASP A 455 18.62 -1.21 12.46
CA ASP A 455 17.57 -0.19 12.38
C ASP A 455 16.37 -0.54 13.28
N VAL A 456 16.02 -1.83 13.43
CA VAL A 456 15.01 -2.30 14.40
C VAL A 456 15.48 -2.03 15.83
N ALA A 457 16.75 -2.35 16.16
CA ALA A 457 17.33 -2.06 17.48
C ALA A 457 17.29 -0.56 17.82
N THR A 458 17.58 0.28 16.81
CA THR A 458 17.54 1.74 16.94
C THR A 458 16.13 2.27 17.20
N ALA A 459 15.12 1.74 16.49
CA ALA A 459 13.72 2.09 16.72
C ALA A 459 13.25 1.64 18.13
N SER A 460 13.71 0.47 18.59
CA SER A 460 13.43 -0.06 19.94
C SER A 460 14.00 0.83 21.03
N ALA A 461 15.27 1.24 20.88
CA ALA A 461 15.94 2.12 21.82
C ALA A 461 15.29 3.51 21.94
N ALA A 462 14.67 3.99 20.84
CA ALA A 462 13.91 5.25 20.85
C ALA A 462 12.54 5.14 21.55
N SER A 463 12.02 3.93 21.74
CA SER A 463 10.71 3.65 22.33
C SER A 463 10.76 3.27 23.81
N GLY A 464 11.97 3.02 24.35
CA GLY A 464 12.20 2.65 25.75
C GLY A 464 11.96 3.80 26.74
N PRO A 465 11.78 3.50 28.06
CA PRO A 465 11.70 4.52 29.09
C PRO A 465 13.01 5.33 29.15
N PRO A 466 12.92 6.63 29.50
CA PRO A 466 14.15 7.41 29.72
C PRO A 466 14.97 6.77 30.82
N SER A 467 16.19 6.36 30.50
CA SER A 467 17.23 5.94 31.44
C SER A 467 17.61 7.08 32.38
#